data_9551601f326da90f882970ed6696ea3b
#
_entry.id   9551601f326da90f882970ed6696ea3b
#
_cell.length_a   1.000
_cell.length_b   1.000
_cell.length_c   1.000
_cell.angle_alpha   90.00
_cell.angle_beta   90.00
_cell.angle_gamma   90.00
#
_symmetry.space_group_name_H-M   'P 1'
#
loop_
_entity.id
_entity.type
_entity.pdbx_description
1 polymer ?
#
loop_
_entity_poly.entity_id
_entity_poly.type
_entity_poly.pdbx_seq_one_letter_code
_entity_poly.pdbx_strand_id
1 'polypeptide(L)'
;MHGYLFMSQKVLLSSKEINIILHRLACQLLENHLTFENTVLIGIQPRGKFLAERLTKILKEEYKVKHIDLGFLDITFYRDDFRRGDKTLEATKTNIDFLVEDKNVVLIDDVLYTGRSINAALTALQSFGRPKDVELLCLIDRRFSRHL
;
A
#
# COMPACT_ATOMS: atom_id res chain seq x y z
N MET A 1 7.94 -9.02 13.22
CA MET A 1 7.53 -9.92 12.14
C MET A 1 8.34 -11.19 12.20
N HIS A 2 7.70 -12.30 12.05
CA HIS A 2 8.36 -13.57 12.27
C HIS A 2 9.27 -14.04 11.15
N GLY A 3 9.43 -13.38 10.12
CA GLY A 3 10.30 -13.79 9.05
C GLY A 3 9.66 -14.70 8.02
N TYR A 4 8.40 -15.02 8.23
CA TYR A 4 7.68 -15.90 7.31
C TYR A 4 6.29 -15.37 7.07
N LEU A 5 5.79 -15.61 5.87
CA LEU A 5 4.42 -15.32 5.51
C LEU A 5 3.73 -16.65 5.26
N PHE A 6 2.64 -16.90 5.99
CA PHE A 6 1.92 -18.16 5.90
C PHE A 6 0.58 -18.01 5.25
N MET A 7 0.16 -19.05 4.54
CA MET A 7 -1.17 -19.15 4.02
C MET A 7 -1.53 -20.62 3.95
N SER A 8 -2.66 -21.00 4.54
CA SER A 8 -3.07 -22.40 4.65
C SER A 8 -1.96 -23.25 5.19
N GLN A 9 -1.29 -22.75 6.21
CA GLN A 9 -0.21 -23.44 6.89
C GLN A 9 1.03 -23.69 6.04
N LYS A 10 1.12 -23.07 4.88
CA LYS A 10 2.30 -23.14 4.04
C LYS A 10 3.07 -21.84 4.10
N VAL A 11 4.38 -21.95 4.16
CA VAL A 11 5.22 -20.77 4.08
C VAL A 11 5.26 -20.31 2.64
N LEU A 12 4.77 -19.11 2.37
CA LEU A 12 4.80 -18.53 1.03
C LEU A 12 6.13 -17.87 0.75
N LEU A 13 6.60 -17.07 1.71
CA LEU A 13 7.84 -16.31 1.56
C LEU A 13 8.57 -16.29 2.88
N SER A 14 9.88 -16.49 2.83
CA SER A 14 10.73 -16.32 4.00
C SER A 14 11.04 -14.84 4.17
N SER A 15 11.59 -14.47 5.34
CA SER A 15 11.97 -13.08 5.57
C SER A 15 13.06 -12.64 4.61
N LYS A 16 13.93 -13.55 4.22
CA LYS A 16 14.99 -13.25 3.26
C LYS A 16 14.39 -12.92 1.90
N GLU A 17 13.42 -13.73 1.47
CA GLU A 17 12.75 -13.49 0.19
C GLU A 17 11.96 -12.18 0.20
N ILE A 18 11.28 -11.91 1.30
CA ILE A 18 10.54 -10.66 1.43
C ILE A 18 11.49 -9.47 1.33
N ASN A 19 12.64 -9.56 1.98
CA ASN A 19 13.61 -8.48 1.95
C ASN A 19 14.13 -8.23 0.53
N ILE A 20 14.39 -9.30 -0.21
CA ILE A 20 14.82 -9.17 -1.60
C ILE A 20 13.74 -8.51 -2.44
N ILE A 21 12.50 -8.94 -2.25
CA ILE A 21 11.38 -8.38 -3.00
C ILE A 21 11.20 -6.89 -2.67
N LEU A 22 11.34 -6.53 -1.41
CA LEU A 22 11.20 -5.12 -1.01
C LEU A 22 12.25 -4.24 -1.67
N HIS A 23 13.48 -4.72 -1.75
CA HIS A 23 14.53 -3.96 -2.41
C HIS A 23 14.25 -3.83 -3.91
N ARG A 24 13.76 -4.88 -4.53
CA ARG A 24 13.39 -4.82 -5.93
C ARG A 24 12.26 -3.83 -6.18
N LEU A 25 11.24 -3.86 -5.31
CA LEU A 25 10.12 -2.94 -5.42
C LEU A 25 10.57 -1.50 -5.21
N ALA A 26 11.47 -1.29 -4.26
CA ALA A 26 12.02 0.04 -4.03
C ALA A 26 12.76 0.54 -5.27
N CYS A 27 13.53 -0.32 -5.91
CA CYS A 27 14.23 0.05 -7.15
C CYS A 27 13.24 0.39 -8.27
N GLN A 28 12.15 -0.37 -8.38
CA GLN A 28 11.13 -0.06 -9.38
C GLN A 28 10.49 1.29 -9.13
N LEU A 29 10.19 1.58 -7.87
CA LEU A 29 9.64 2.89 -7.53
C LEU A 29 10.62 3.99 -7.86
N LEU A 30 11.89 3.78 -7.57
CA LEU A 30 12.92 4.75 -7.85
C LEU A 30 13.03 5.01 -9.34
N GLU A 31 13.00 3.96 -10.16
CA GLU A 31 13.05 4.11 -11.60
C GLU A 31 11.89 4.93 -12.13
N ASN A 32 10.71 4.72 -11.58
CA ASN A 32 9.50 5.36 -12.10
C ASN A 32 9.28 6.76 -11.57
N HIS A 33 9.78 7.06 -10.38
CA HIS A 33 9.44 8.31 -9.70
C HIS A 33 10.63 9.18 -9.37
N LEU A 34 11.83 8.68 -9.53
CA LEU A 34 13.09 9.42 -9.39
C LEU A 34 13.21 10.17 -8.06
N THR A 35 12.91 11.45 -8.01
CA THR A 35 13.04 12.25 -6.80
C THR A 35 11.82 12.23 -5.92
N PHE A 36 10.74 11.64 -6.36
CA PHE A 36 9.45 11.60 -5.66
C PHE A 36 8.84 12.98 -5.41
N GLU A 37 9.28 13.98 -6.16
CA GLU A 37 8.73 15.33 -5.98
C GLU A 37 7.25 15.39 -6.32
N ASN A 38 6.82 14.60 -7.27
CA ASN A 38 5.44 14.61 -7.71
C ASN A 38 4.73 13.30 -7.39
N THR A 39 5.24 12.57 -6.43
CA THR A 39 4.73 11.23 -6.07
C THR A 39 4.49 11.14 -4.58
N VAL A 40 3.38 10.52 -4.21
CA VAL A 40 3.07 10.25 -2.81
C VAL A 40 2.85 8.77 -2.64
N LEU A 41 3.28 8.24 -1.50
CA LEU A 41 3.08 6.84 -1.15
C LEU A 41 1.98 6.76 -0.09
N ILE A 42 1.03 5.88 -0.31
CA ILE A 42 -0.09 5.74 0.62
C ILE A 42 -0.27 4.26 0.93
N GLY A 43 -0.02 3.90 2.19
CA GLY A 43 -0.24 2.54 2.66
C GLY A 43 -1.68 2.33 3.08
N ILE A 44 -2.28 1.25 2.61
CA ILE A 44 -3.65 0.89 2.98
C ILE A 44 -3.60 0.15 4.31
N GLN A 45 -4.23 0.75 5.32
CA GLN A 45 -4.20 0.17 6.66
C GLN A 45 -5.07 -1.07 6.76
N PRO A 46 -4.72 -1.99 7.61
CA PRO A 46 -3.57 -1.93 8.53
C PRO A 46 -2.27 -2.45 7.92
N ARG A 47 -2.32 -3.38 6.99
CA ARG A 47 -1.12 -4.12 6.57
C ARG A 47 -0.23 -3.35 5.63
N GLY A 48 -0.81 -2.54 4.78
CA GLY A 48 -0.03 -1.73 3.85
C GLY A 48 0.84 -0.71 4.54
N LYS A 49 0.49 -0.35 5.77
CA LYS A 49 1.28 0.62 6.52
C LYS A 49 2.70 0.12 6.73
N PHE A 50 2.86 -1.12 7.18
CA PHE A 50 4.19 -1.66 7.43
C PHE A 50 5.02 -1.73 6.15
N LEU A 51 4.39 -2.17 5.09
CA LEU A 51 5.07 -2.29 3.81
C LEU A 51 5.51 -0.92 3.31
N ALA A 52 4.62 0.06 3.39
CA ALA A 52 4.92 1.41 2.95
C ALA A 52 6.05 2.03 3.77
N GLU A 53 6.05 1.79 5.08
CA GLU A 53 7.12 2.30 5.93
C GLU A 53 8.46 1.67 5.60
N ARG A 54 8.48 0.38 5.35
CA ARG A 54 9.71 -0.31 5.01
C ARG A 54 10.27 0.15 3.67
N LEU A 55 9.39 0.32 2.69
CA LEU A 55 9.82 0.81 1.38
C LEU A 55 10.38 2.23 1.48
N THR A 56 9.69 3.08 2.23
CA THR A 56 10.16 4.45 2.43
C THR A 56 11.52 4.48 3.09
N LYS A 57 11.72 3.62 4.07
CA LYS A 57 13.00 3.54 4.76
C LYS A 57 14.12 3.14 3.82
N ILE A 58 13.88 2.13 3.00
CA ILE A 58 14.87 1.68 2.01
C ILE A 58 15.21 2.82 1.04
N LEU A 59 14.18 3.49 0.54
CA LEU A 59 14.38 4.58 -0.41
C LEU A 59 15.19 5.71 0.19
N LYS A 60 14.92 6.07 1.43
CA LYS A 60 15.64 7.18 2.07
C LYS A 60 17.04 6.79 2.50
N GLU A 61 17.20 5.63 3.11
CA GLU A 61 18.48 5.25 3.68
C GLU A 61 19.46 4.70 2.65
N GLU A 62 18.97 3.88 1.74
CA GLU A 62 19.87 3.22 0.79
C GLU A 62 19.98 3.97 -0.52
N TYR A 63 18.92 4.60 -0.98
CA TYR A 63 18.93 5.28 -2.25
C TYR A 63 18.92 6.79 -2.13
N LYS A 64 18.99 7.29 -0.88
CA LYS A 64 19.18 8.71 -0.58
C LYS A 64 18.10 9.62 -1.15
N VAL A 65 16.88 9.14 -1.23
CA VAL A 65 15.75 9.98 -1.62
C VAL A 65 15.50 10.96 -0.47
N LYS A 66 15.52 12.24 -0.76
CA LYS A 66 15.50 13.25 0.27
C LYS A 66 14.15 13.40 0.97
N HIS A 67 13.08 13.38 0.19
CA HIS A 67 11.76 13.60 0.74
C HIS A 67 10.76 12.69 0.07
N ILE A 68 9.91 12.05 0.86
CA ILE A 68 8.83 11.22 0.38
C ILE A 68 7.60 11.53 1.22
N ASP A 69 6.53 11.94 0.56
CA ASP A 69 5.25 12.10 1.25
C ASP A 69 4.65 10.72 1.45
N LEU A 70 4.50 10.34 2.69
CA LEU A 70 3.97 9.03 3.06
C LEU A 70 2.74 9.22 3.91
N GLY A 71 1.65 8.60 3.50
CA GLY A 71 0.41 8.64 4.25
C GLY A 71 -0.19 7.26 4.41
N PHE A 72 -1.22 7.18 5.23
CA PHE A 72 -1.90 5.93 5.51
C PHE A 72 -3.39 6.13 5.35
N LEU A 73 -4.03 5.23 4.66
CA LEU A 73 -5.43 5.36 4.30
C LEU A 73 -6.24 4.25 4.92
N ASP A 74 -7.29 4.63 5.64
CA ASP A 74 -8.21 3.67 6.21
C ASP A 74 -9.41 3.56 5.28
N ILE A 75 -9.64 2.38 4.76
CA ILE A 75 -10.73 2.15 3.81
C ILE A 75 -11.91 1.45 4.43
N THR A 76 -11.94 1.36 5.76
CA THR A 76 -12.98 0.61 6.46
C THR A 76 -14.39 1.05 6.06
N PHE A 77 -14.61 2.35 5.97
CA PHE A 77 -15.94 2.88 5.66
C PHE A 77 -16.32 2.74 4.19
N TYR A 78 -15.40 2.30 3.35
CA TYR A 78 -15.63 2.22 1.92
C TYR A 78 -15.71 0.78 1.43
N ARG A 79 -15.66 -0.18 2.35
CA ARG A 79 -15.74 -1.58 2.00
C ARG A 79 -17.18 -2.07 2.10
N ASP A 80 -17.51 -3.03 1.26
CA ASP A 80 -18.87 -3.56 1.23
C ASP A 80 -19.28 -4.15 2.56
N ASP A 81 -18.38 -4.83 3.24
CA ASP A 81 -18.72 -5.49 4.49
C ASP A 81 -19.02 -4.51 5.62
N PHE A 82 -18.59 -3.28 5.51
CA PHE A 82 -18.91 -2.27 6.52
C PHE A 82 -20.41 -2.02 6.61
N ARG A 83 -21.11 -2.25 5.53
CA ARG A 83 -22.54 -1.97 5.47
C ARG A 83 -23.38 -2.84 6.38
N ARG A 84 -22.82 -3.85 6.95
CA ARG A 84 -23.53 -4.70 7.90
C ARG A 84 -23.95 -3.96 9.13
N GLY A 85 -23.60 -2.72 9.26
CA GLY A 85 -24.03 -1.93 10.37
C GLY A 85 -23.36 -2.28 11.67
N ASP A 86 -22.21 -2.81 11.60
CA ASP A 86 -21.48 -3.13 12.79
C ASP A 86 -20.96 -1.84 13.39
N LYS A 87 -21.65 -1.39 14.39
CA LYS A 87 -21.33 -0.13 15.01
C LYS A 87 -20.10 -0.18 15.89
N THR A 88 -19.64 -1.35 16.18
CA THR A 88 -18.45 -1.49 17.00
C THR A 88 -17.18 -1.38 16.19
N LEU A 89 -17.33 -1.31 14.88
CA LEU A 89 -16.17 -1.23 14.02
C LEU A 89 -15.59 0.17 14.07
N GLU A 90 -14.46 0.30 14.71
CA GLU A 90 -13.78 1.57 14.76
C GLU A 90 -12.79 1.66 13.62
N ALA A 91 -12.96 2.67 12.80
CA ALA A 91 -12.05 2.88 11.70
C ALA A 91 -10.68 3.29 12.24
N THR A 92 -9.64 2.71 11.69
CA THR A 92 -8.30 3.17 11.96
C THR A 92 -8.16 4.55 11.36
N LYS A 93 -7.49 5.42 12.07
CA LYS A 93 -7.44 6.81 11.64
C LYS A 93 -6.62 6.96 10.37
N THR A 94 -7.22 7.59 9.38
CA THR A 94 -6.49 7.97 8.17
C THR A 94 -5.51 9.08 8.52
N ASN A 95 -4.31 8.97 7.98
CA ASN A 95 -3.26 9.94 8.23
C ASN A 95 -2.64 10.37 6.91
N ILE A 96 -3.27 11.35 6.27
CA ILE A 96 -2.78 11.93 5.03
C ILE A 96 -2.76 13.44 5.24
N ASP A 97 -1.58 13.99 5.41
CA ASP A 97 -1.41 15.41 5.72
C ASP A 97 -0.83 16.19 4.55
N PHE A 98 -1.05 15.71 3.35
CA PHE A 98 -0.62 16.36 2.13
C PHE A 98 -1.74 16.25 1.09
N LEU A 99 -1.63 17.03 0.04
CA LEU A 99 -2.61 16.98 -1.05
C LEU A 99 -2.20 15.94 -2.06
N VAL A 100 -3.19 15.24 -2.60
CA VAL A 100 -2.94 14.28 -3.68
C VAL A 100 -3.26 14.88 -5.05
N GLU A 101 -3.73 16.12 -5.09
CA GLU A 101 -4.09 16.76 -6.34
C GLU A 101 -2.94 16.80 -7.31
N ASP A 102 -3.16 16.28 -8.52
CA ASP A 102 -2.16 16.21 -9.58
C ASP A 102 -0.88 15.45 -9.21
N LYS A 103 -0.97 14.58 -8.21
CA LYS A 103 0.18 13.77 -7.82
C LYS A 103 0.03 12.36 -8.34
N ASN A 104 1.17 11.72 -8.53
CA ASN A 104 1.19 10.28 -8.77
C ASN A 104 1.04 9.61 -7.43
N VAL A 105 -0.01 8.81 -7.27
CA VAL A 105 -0.27 8.12 -6.01
C VAL A 105 0.10 6.66 -6.16
N VAL A 106 0.93 6.16 -5.26
CA VAL A 106 1.24 4.74 -5.19
C VAL A 106 0.52 4.19 -3.96
N LEU A 107 -0.50 3.37 -4.21
CA LEU A 107 -1.22 2.69 -3.14
C LEU A 107 -0.48 1.41 -2.81
N ILE A 108 -0.23 1.18 -1.54
CA ILE A 108 0.59 0.07 -1.09
C ILE A 108 -0.22 -0.82 -0.17
N ASP A 109 -0.29 -2.10 -0.51
CA ASP A 109 -0.92 -3.10 0.35
C ASP A 109 -0.08 -4.38 0.26
N ASP A 110 -0.20 -5.25 1.25
CA ASP A 110 0.62 -6.45 1.27
C ASP A 110 0.08 -7.53 0.32
N VAL A 111 -1.22 -7.72 0.29
CA VAL A 111 -1.84 -8.76 -0.52
C VAL A 111 -3.02 -8.19 -1.28
N LEU A 112 -3.06 -8.47 -2.56
CA LEU A 112 -4.19 -8.07 -3.39
C LEU A 112 -5.07 -9.29 -3.66
N TYR A 113 -6.25 -9.32 -3.05
CA TYR A 113 -7.19 -10.43 -3.22
C TYR A 113 -8.21 -10.16 -4.30
N THR A 114 -8.83 -9.00 -4.24
CA THR A 114 -9.91 -8.64 -5.16
C THR A 114 -9.81 -7.17 -5.49
N GLY A 115 -10.70 -6.71 -6.38
CA GLY A 115 -10.76 -5.32 -6.70
C GLY A 115 -11.45 -4.46 -5.66
N ARG A 116 -12.07 -5.06 -4.65
CA ARG A 116 -12.84 -4.29 -3.66
C ARG A 116 -12.00 -3.32 -2.87
N SER A 117 -10.84 -3.78 -2.40
CA SER A 117 -9.94 -2.91 -1.63
C SER A 117 -9.44 -1.77 -2.48
N ILE A 118 -9.16 -2.04 -3.75
CA ILE A 118 -8.69 -1.01 -4.67
C ILE A 118 -9.79 0.02 -4.88
N ASN A 119 -11.01 -0.43 -5.14
CA ASN A 119 -12.13 0.47 -5.37
C ASN A 119 -12.43 1.31 -4.13
N ALA A 120 -12.36 0.70 -2.95
CA ALA A 120 -12.56 1.41 -1.70
C ALA A 120 -11.49 2.48 -1.51
N ALA A 121 -10.25 2.16 -1.84
CA ALA A 121 -9.15 3.11 -1.71
C ALA A 121 -9.32 4.28 -2.68
N LEU A 122 -9.70 3.97 -3.93
CA LEU A 122 -9.91 5.03 -4.91
C LEU A 122 -11.03 5.97 -4.49
N THR A 123 -12.11 5.41 -3.93
CA THR A 123 -13.21 6.22 -3.43
C THR A 123 -12.76 7.10 -2.27
N ALA A 124 -11.99 6.53 -1.35
CA ALA A 124 -11.51 7.28 -0.19
C ALA A 124 -10.57 8.40 -0.58
N LEU A 125 -9.75 8.17 -1.60
CA LEU A 125 -8.80 9.19 -2.05
C LEU A 125 -9.48 10.45 -2.55
N GLN A 126 -10.70 10.33 -3.03
CA GLN A 126 -11.42 11.49 -3.56
C GLN A 126 -11.59 12.60 -2.53
N SER A 127 -11.54 12.26 -1.26
CA SER A 127 -11.61 13.26 -0.19
C SER A 127 -10.34 14.11 -0.10
N PHE A 128 -9.26 13.68 -0.71
CA PHE A 128 -7.94 14.32 -0.58
C PHE A 128 -7.47 14.99 -1.87
N GLY A 129 -8.29 14.95 -2.91
CA GLY A 129 -7.95 15.55 -4.18
C GLY A 129 -8.06 14.57 -5.32
N ARG A 130 -7.76 15.05 -6.51
CA ARG A 130 -7.81 14.24 -7.72
C ARG A 130 -6.38 13.86 -8.12
N PRO A 131 -5.97 12.61 -7.97
CA PRO A 131 -4.63 12.20 -8.38
C PRO A 131 -4.45 12.36 -9.88
N LYS A 132 -3.22 12.57 -10.30
CA LYS A 132 -2.89 12.53 -11.70
C LYS A 132 -2.90 11.08 -12.17
N ASP A 133 -2.40 10.18 -11.33
CA ASP A 133 -2.23 8.79 -11.69
C ASP A 133 -2.24 7.97 -10.41
N VAL A 134 -2.73 6.74 -10.48
CA VAL A 134 -2.75 5.86 -9.32
C VAL A 134 -2.16 4.52 -9.72
N GLU A 135 -1.12 4.12 -9.02
CA GLU A 135 -0.50 2.82 -9.17
C GLU A 135 -0.78 1.98 -7.93
N LEU A 136 -0.81 0.69 -8.11
CA LEU A 136 -0.96 -0.23 -7.00
C LEU A 136 0.31 -1.05 -6.86
N LEU A 137 0.84 -1.10 -5.65
CA LEU A 137 1.99 -1.92 -5.33
C LEU A 137 1.60 -2.91 -4.25
N CYS A 138 1.82 -4.19 -4.49
CA CYS A 138 1.53 -5.20 -3.50
C CYS A 138 2.62 -6.26 -3.50
N LEU A 139 2.77 -6.90 -2.37
CA LEU A 139 3.76 -7.94 -2.19
C LEU A 139 3.32 -9.24 -2.85
N ILE A 140 2.04 -9.57 -2.70
CA ILE A 140 1.46 -10.79 -3.25
C ILE A 140 0.18 -10.44 -3.99
N ASP A 141 0.07 -10.88 -5.24
CA ASP A 141 -1.13 -10.65 -6.04
C ASP A 141 -1.90 -11.96 -6.14
N ARG A 142 -3.01 -12.04 -5.40
CA ARG A 142 -3.84 -13.22 -5.34
C ARG A 142 -4.85 -13.31 -6.46
N ARG A 143 -4.99 -12.25 -7.24
CA ARG A 143 -5.93 -12.27 -8.36
C ARG A 143 -5.57 -13.30 -9.41
N PHE A 144 -4.30 -13.65 -9.48
CA PHE A 144 -3.83 -14.62 -10.45
C PHE A 144 -3.67 -16.00 -9.88
N SER A 145 -4.16 -16.23 -8.68
CA SER A 145 -4.21 -17.57 -8.14
C SER A 145 -5.08 -18.43 -9.00
N ARG A 146 -4.61 -19.61 -9.25
CA ARG A 146 -5.37 -20.53 -10.09
C ARG A 146 -6.36 -21.28 -9.26
N HIS A 147 -7.57 -21.22 -9.68
CA HIS A 147 -8.64 -21.94 -9.03
C HIS A 147 -9.32 -22.79 -10.03
N LEU A 148 -8.58 -23.53 -10.62
CA LEU A 148 -9.10 -24.30 -11.73
C LEU A 148 -9.92 -25.45 -11.29
#